data_f5e704bd9e99cb34220e55dbed157128
#
_entry.id   f5e704bd9e99cb34220e55dbed157128
#
_cell.length_a   1.000
_cell.length_b   1.000
_cell.length_c   1.000
_cell.angle_alpha   90.00
_cell.angle_beta   90.00
_cell.angle_gamma   90.00
#
_symmetry.space_group_name_H-M   'P 1'
#
loop_
_entity.id
_entity.type
_entity.pdbx_description
1 polymer ?
#
loop_
_entity_poly.entity_id
_entity_poly.type
_entity_poly.pdbx_seq_one_letter_code
_entity_poly.pdbx_strand_id
1 'polypeptide(L)'
;MNDIPRATIKRDTSRKHESILNGAIQVFTEMGYDNASMDKIAEITGVSKRTVYNHFLSKENLFQEVVAKFLEEQQILKQIDYDPAKSLEDQLTAFANAELFLINSPSRLGLSRVLTSVFIRDIDYARMTRAKYASPLEPFMKWLMAAHEDNRLHIDNPPLAARVFYSMIEGALTWPALFQHGINTESVKPLMDELILTFITRYRKVD
;
A
#
# COMPACT_ATOMS: atom_id res chain seq x y z
N MET A 1 -16.62 -23.88 38.08
CA MET A 1 -16.88 -23.45 36.71
C MET A 1 -16.18 -22.09 36.55
N ASN A 2 -15.03 -22.07 35.88
CA ASN A 2 -14.25 -20.83 35.71
C ASN A 2 -14.81 -20.04 34.54
N ASP A 3 -15.50 -18.95 34.85
CA ASP A 3 -15.90 -17.95 33.86
C ASP A 3 -14.64 -17.23 33.33
N ILE A 4 -14.19 -17.60 32.13
CA ILE A 4 -13.15 -16.83 31.42
C ILE A 4 -13.79 -15.54 30.93
N PRO A 5 -13.27 -14.34 31.28
CA PRO A 5 -13.92 -13.08 30.91
C PRO A 5 -14.03 -12.94 29.39
N ARG A 6 -15.19 -12.50 28.88
CA ARG A 6 -15.46 -12.26 27.43
C ARG A 6 -14.38 -11.41 26.75
N ALA A 7 -13.71 -10.51 27.48
CA ALA A 7 -12.60 -9.68 26.98
C ALA A 7 -11.35 -10.50 26.62
N THR A 8 -11.05 -11.56 27.39
CA THR A 8 -9.90 -12.44 27.14
C THR A 8 -10.11 -13.29 25.88
N ILE A 9 -11.32 -13.80 25.66
CA ILE A 9 -11.69 -14.58 24.48
C ILE A 9 -11.61 -13.73 23.22
N LYS A 10 -12.11 -12.49 23.26
CA LYS A 10 -12.09 -11.57 22.12
C LYS A 10 -10.64 -11.18 21.73
N ARG A 11 -9.76 -11.00 22.71
CA ARG A 11 -8.34 -10.67 22.52
C ARG A 11 -7.55 -11.85 21.93
N ASP A 12 -7.84 -13.08 22.34
CA ASP A 12 -7.20 -14.30 21.79
C ASP A 12 -7.64 -14.55 20.35
N THR A 13 -8.92 -14.34 20.02
CA THR A 13 -9.46 -14.45 18.65
C THR A 13 -8.82 -13.42 17.71
N SER A 14 -8.66 -12.16 18.15
CA SER A 14 -8.00 -11.12 17.38
C SER A 14 -6.53 -11.41 17.11
N ARG A 15 -5.80 -11.94 18.10
CA ARG A 15 -4.39 -12.33 17.93
C ARG A 15 -4.23 -13.49 16.95
N LYS A 16 -5.12 -14.47 17.00
CA LYS A 16 -5.12 -15.59 16.06
C LYS A 16 -5.44 -15.13 14.63
N HIS A 17 -6.43 -14.26 14.49
CA HIS A 17 -6.76 -13.65 13.21
C HIS A 17 -5.56 -12.95 12.57
N GLU A 18 -4.89 -12.07 13.33
CA GLU A 18 -3.69 -11.36 12.89
C GLU A 18 -2.53 -12.32 12.56
N SER A 19 -2.32 -13.35 13.36
CA SER A 19 -1.31 -14.38 13.10
C SER A 19 -1.57 -15.11 11.79
N ILE A 20 -2.83 -15.46 11.50
CA ILE A 20 -3.20 -16.13 10.25
C ILE A 20 -3.00 -15.19 9.05
N LEU A 21 -3.36 -13.91 9.14
CA LEU A 21 -3.11 -12.92 8.08
C LEU A 21 -1.61 -12.79 7.78
N ASN A 22 -0.77 -12.69 8.79
CA ASN A 22 0.67 -12.58 8.62
C ASN A 22 1.29 -13.85 8.01
N GLY A 23 0.84 -15.03 8.44
CA GLY A 23 1.24 -16.30 7.83
C GLY A 23 0.75 -16.44 6.39
N ALA A 24 -0.44 -15.94 6.08
CA ALA A 24 -0.96 -15.92 4.71
C ALA A 24 -0.12 -15.01 3.81
N ILE A 25 0.27 -13.82 4.28
CA ILE A 25 1.18 -12.92 3.55
C ILE A 25 2.48 -13.64 3.22
N GLN A 26 3.07 -14.36 4.20
CA GLN A 26 4.28 -15.12 3.98
C GLN A 26 4.08 -16.20 2.90
N VAL A 27 3.05 -17.06 3.04
CA VAL A 27 2.78 -18.16 2.10
C VAL A 27 2.50 -17.62 0.69
N PHE A 28 1.68 -16.57 0.57
CA PHE A 28 1.40 -15.95 -0.73
C PHE A 28 2.66 -15.37 -1.36
N THR A 29 3.53 -14.74 -0.58
CA THR A 29 4.78 -14.16 -1.06
C THR A 29 5.77 -15.23 -1.55
N GLU A 30 5.89 -16.34 -0.81
CA GLU A 30 6.84 -17.42 -1.13
C GLU A 30 6.38 -18.32 -2.27
N MET A 31 5.08 -18.65 -2.31
CA MET A 31 4.53 -19.66 -3.21
C MET A 31 3.65 -19.10 -4.34
N GLY A 32 3.30 -17.83 -4.28
CA GLY A 32 2.25 -17.21 -5.11
C GLY A 32 0.84 -17.61 -4.66
N TYR A 33 -0.16 -16.91 -5.19
CA TYR A 33 -1.57 -17.15 -4.82
C TYR A 33 -2.05 -18.55 -5.18
N ASP A 34 -1.73 -19.05 -6.37
CA ASP A 34 -2.29 -20.33 -6.89
C ASP A 34 -1.82 -21.53 -6.08
N ASN A 35 -0.52 -21.58 -5.75
CA ASN A 35 0.09 -22.70 -5.03
C ASN A 35 -0.09 -22.62 -3.52
N ALA A 36 -0.54 -21.48 -3.00
CA ALA A 36 -0.86 -21.31 -1.59
C ALA A 36 -2.09 -22.14 -1.20
N SER A 37 -2.08 -22.72 0.01
CA SER A 37 -3.21 -23.46 0.57
C SER A 37 -3.49 -23.07 2.01
N MET A 38 -4.76 -23.20 2.43
CA MET A 38 -5.18 -23.02 3.82
C MET A 38 -4.44 -23.94 4.78
N ASP A 39 -4.07 -25.12 4.31
CA ASP A 39 -3.30 -26.13 5.05
C ASP A 39 -1.87 -25.65 5.34
N LYS A 40 -1.21 -25.08 4.32
CA LYS A 40 0.14 -24.55 4.47
C LYS A 40 0.16 -23.32 5.39
N ILE A 41 -0.87 -22.47 5.31
CA ILE A 41 -1.03 -21.34 6.22
C ILE A 41 -1.22 -21.82 7.68
N ALA A 42 -2.04 -22.84 7.90
CA ALA A 42 -2.22 -23.45 9.22
C ALA A 42 -0.90 -24.01 9.78
N GLU A 43 -0.11 -24.68 8.94
CA GLU A 43 1.22 -25.22 9.29
C GLU A 43 2.17 -24.11 9.75
N ILE A 44 2.33 -23.06 8.94
CA ILE A 44 3.26 -21.94 9.22
C ILE A 44 2.85 -21.15 10.47
N THR A 45 1.55 -20.96 10.68
CA THR A 45 1.05 -20.19 11.82
C THR A 45 0.93 -20.98 13.12
N GLY A 46 1.09 -22.31 13.04
CA GLY A 46 0.94 -23.20 14.20
C GLY A 46 -0.50 -23.29 14.74
N VAL A 47 -1.50 -22.87 13.94
CA VAL A 47 -2.91 -23.01 14.30
C VAL A 47 -3.55 -24.21 13.62
N SER A 48 -4.64 -24.76 14.18
CA SER A 48 -5.33 -25.88 13.53
C SER A 48 -6.00 -25.44 12.22
N LYS A 49 -6.08 -26.34 11.22
CA LYS A 49 -6.84 -26.11 9.98
C LYS A 49 -8.26 -25.61 10.26
N ARG A 50 -8.95 -26.22 11.24
CA ARG A 50 -10.28 -25.79 11.68
C ARG A 50 -10.30 -24.34 12.14
N THR A 51 -9.25 -23.89 12.80
CA THR A 51 -9.14 -22.49 13.24
C THR A 51 -9.01 -21.54 12.05
N VAL A 52 -8.18 -21.89 11.06
CA VAL A 52 -8.04 -21.06 9.83
C VAL A 52 -9.36 -20.95 9.09
N TYR A 53 -10.05 -22.09 8.86
CA TYR A 53 -11.35 -22.08 8.18
C TYR A 53 -12.47 -21.40 8.98
N ASN A 54 -12.41 -21.41 10.31
CA ASN A 54 -13.36 -20.69 11.15
C ASN A 54 -13.18 -19.14 11.05
N HIS A 55 -11.97 -18.67 10.78
CA HIS A 55 -11.69 -17.26 10.61
C HIS A 55 -11.95 -16.77 9.19
N PHE A 56 -11.62 -17.56 8.17
CA PHE A 56 -11.52 -17.09 6.79
C PHE A 56 -12.22 -18.02 5.78
N LEU A 57 -13.21 -18.74 6.09
CA LEU A 57 -14.04 -19.60 5.22
C LEU A 57 -13.35 -20.18 3.96
N SER A 58 -12.56 -19.41 3.22
CA SER A 58 -11.85 -19.81 1.99
C SER A 58 -10.53 -19.03 1.82
N LYS A 59 -9.69 -19.49 0.89
CA LYS A 59 -8.44 -18.83 0.48
C LYS A 59 -8.72 -17.45 -0.14
N GLU A 60 -9.80 -17.33 -0.89
CA GLU A 60 -10.24 -16.10 -1.53
C GLU A 60 -10.60 -15.04 -0.47
N ASN A 61 -11.36 -15.42 0.56
CA ASN A 61 -11.72 -14.49 1.64
C ASN A 61 -10.49 -14.05 2.43
N LEU A 62 -9.59 -14.98 2.74
CA LEU A 62 -8.33 -14.66 3.40
C LEU A 62 -7.47 -13.71 2.55
N PHE A 63 -7.39 -13.95 1.25
CA PHE A 63 -6.65 -13.09 0.33
C PHE A 63 -7.27 -11.69 0.25
N GLN A 64 -8.59 -11.56 0.22
CA GLN A 64 -9.28 -10.28 0.25
C GLN A 64 -8.93 -9.47 1.51
N GLU A 65 -8.84 -10.11 2.67
CA GLU A 65 -8.44 -9.42 3.90
C GLU A 65 -6.95 -9.03 3.91
N VAL A 66 -6.08 -9.87 3.32
CA VAL A 66 -4.67 -9.52 3.10
C VAL A 66 -4.55 -8.29 2.20
N VAL A 67 -5.33 -8.24 1.11
CA VAL A 67 -5.38 -7.07 0.21
C VAL A 67 -5.89 -5.83 0.94
N ALA A 68 -6.95 -5.96 1.74
CA ALA A 68 -7.50 -4.86 2.53
C ALA A 68 -6.45 -4.26 3.46
N LYS A 69 -5.80 -5.10 4.24
CA LYS A 69 -4.72 -4.69 5.16
C LYS A 69 -3.56 -4.00 4.41
N PHE A 70 -3.14 -4.57 3.30
CA PHE A 70 -2.07 -3.99 2.48
C PHE A 70 -2.39 -2.58 1.98
N LEU A 71 -3.63 -2.36 1.50
CA LEU A 71 -4.07 -1.06 0.99
C LEU A 71 -4.27 -0.04 2.12
N GLU A 72 -4.80 -0.46 3.26
CA GLU A 72 -4.98 0.38 4.44
C GLU A 72 -3.63 0.89 4.99
N GLU A 73 -2.65 0.01 5.12
CA GLU A 73 -1.30 0.38 5.55
C GLU A 73 -0.63 1.36 4.57
N GLN A 74 -0.88 1.23 3.26
CA GLN A 74 -0.39 2.21 2.27
C GLN A 74 -0.99 3.60 2.50
N GLN A 75 -2.27 3.68 2.81
CA GLN A 75 -2.92 4.97 3.08
C GLN A 75 -2.34 5.67 4.30
N ILE A 76 -2.11 4.93 5.40
CA ILE A 76 -1.57 5.50 6.65
C ILE A 76 -0.17 6.10 6.41
N LEU A 77 0.68 5.41 5.67
CA LEU A 77 2.06 5.87 5.39
C LEU A 77 2.11 7.07 4.44
N LYS A 78 1.05 7.34 3.70
CA LYS A 78 0.94 8.49 2.77
C LYS A 78 0.21 9.69 3.38
N GLN A 79 -0.14 9.66 4.66
CA GLN A 79 -0.72 10.81 5.37
C GLN A 79 0.38 11.80 5.73
N ILE A 80 0.56 12.79 4.86
CA ILE A 80 1.52 13.89 5.05
C ILE A 80 0.72 15.17 5.00
N ASP A 81 0.69 15.88 6.14
CA ASP A 81 -0.01 17.15 6.24
C ASP A 81 0.79 18.25 5.52
N TYR A 82 0.05 19.19 4.91
CA TYR A 82 0.65 20.36 4.31
C TYR A 82 1.22 21.30 5.38
N ASP A 83 2.45 21.77 5.16
CA ASP A 83 3.14 22.70 6.04
C ASP A 83 3.60 23.93 5.23
N PRO A 84 2.97 25.13 5.45
CA PRO A 84 3.33 26.34 4.71
C PRO A 84 4.76 26.82 5.01
N ALA A 85 5.38 26.39 6.12
CA ALA A 85 6.73 26.77 6.49
C ALA A 85 7.82 25.93 5.76
N LYS A 86 7.45 24.79 5.16
CA LYS A 86 8.39 23.93 4.44
C LYS A 86 8.39 24.21 2.95
N SER A 87 9.50 23.89 2.27
CA SER A 87 9.56 23.93 0.82
C SER A 87 8.58 22.96 0.18
N LEU A 88 8.10 23.20 -1.04
CA LEU A 88 7.30 22.24 -1.79
C LEU A 88 8.11 20.99 -2.12
N GLU A 89 9.40 21.20 -2.43
CA GLU A 89 10.37 20.14 -2.72
C GLU A 89 10.48 19.15 -1.55
N ASP A 90 10.68 19.63 -0.33
CA ASP A 90 10.82 18.76 0.86
C ASP A 90 9.54 17.96 1.11
N GLN A 91 8.38 18.60 0.97
CA GLN A 91 7.10 17.95 1.20
C GLN A 91 6.78 16.90 0.13
N LEU A 92 7.04 17.19 -1.15
CA LEU A 92 6.85 16.22 -2.24
C LEU A 92 7.87 15.08 -2.14
N THR A 93 9.10 15.38 -1.72
CA THR A 93 10.13 14.37 -1.42
C THR A 93 9.66 13.43 -0.31
N ALA A 94 8.94 13.91 0.69
CA ALA A 94 8.38 13.05 1.74
C ALA A 94 7.38 12.04 1.18
N PHE A 95 6.51 12.42 0.23
CA PHE A 95 5.60 11.47 -0.46
C PHE A 95 6.37 10.43 -1.28
N ALA A 96 7.41 10.85 -2.02
CA ALA A 96 8.24 9.94 -2.80
C ALA A 96 9.02 8.97 -1.90
N ASN A 97 9.55 9.46 -0.77
CA ASN A 97 10.24 8.63 0.21
C ASN A 97 9.31 7.64 0.91
N ALA A 98 8.05 8.01 1.17
CA ALA A 98 7.05 7.06 1.69
C ALA A 98 6.83 5.90 0.71
N GLU A 99 6.75 6.17 -0.59
CA GLU A 99 6.67 5.13 -1.63
C GLU A 99 7.93 4.26 -1.66
N LEU A 100 9.11 4.89 -1.66
CA LEU A 100 10.40 4.20 -1.65
C LEU A 100 10.57 3.29 -0.42
N PHE A 101 10.11 3.73 0.75
CA PHE A 101 10.08 2.92 1.98
C PHE A 101 9.19 1.68 1.81
N LEU A 102 8.01 1.86 1.24
CA LEU A 102 7.06 0.76 1.00
C LEU A 102 7.65 -0.31 0.08
N ILE A 103 8.21 0.09 -1.06
CA ILE A 103 8.73 -0.86 -2.06
C ILE A 103 10.05 -1.53 -1.65
N ASN A 104 10.82 -0.92 -0.74
CA ASN A 104 12.04 -1.51 -0.22
C ASN A 104 11.82 -2.46 0.97
N SER A 105 10.59 -2.61 1.45
CA SER A 105 10.22 -3.66 2.39
C SER A 105 10.06 -5.00 1.65
N PRO A 106 10.88 -6.04 1.93
CA PRO A 106 10.81 -7.31 1.19
C PRO A 106 9.44 -7.98 1.20
N SER A 107 8.76 -7.97 2.35
CA SER A 107 7.43 -8.57 2.50
C SER A 107 6.38 -7.81 1.68
N ARG A 108 6.45 -6.47 1.65
CA ARG A 108 5.52 -5.63 0.88
C ARG A 108 5.78 -5.74 -0.62
N LEU A 109 7.04 -5.73 -1.04
CA LEU A 109 7.40 -5.94 -2.44
C LEU A 109 6.97 -7.31 -2.93
N GLY A 110 7.18 -8.38 -2.13
CA GLY A 110 6.70 -9.72 -2.42
C GLY A 110 5.19 -9.76 -2.60
N LEU A 111 4.44 -9.18 -1.67
CA LEU A 111 2.98 -9.11 -1.77
C LEU A 111 2.52 -8.26 -2.97
N SER A 112 3.20 -7.15 -3.27
CA SER A 112 2.90 -6.32 -4.46
C SER A 112 3.02 -7.13 -5.76
N ARG A 113 4.03 -8.01 -5.86
CA ARG A 113 4.19 -8.93 -7.00
C ARG A 113 3.03 -9.90 -7.09
N VAL A 114 2.63 -10.50 -5.97
CA VAL A 114 1.48 -11.42 -5.93
C VAL A 114 0.21 -10.71 -6.36
N LEU A 115 -0.08 -9.52 -5.80
CA LEU A 115 -1.25 -8.72 -6.16
C LEU A 115 -1.25 -8.36 -7.64
N THR A 116 -0.11 -7.87 -8.16
CA THR A 116 0.03 -7.53 -9.57
C THR A 116 -0.25 -8.74 -10.47
N SER A 117 0.29 -9.92 -10.12
CA SER A 117 0.06 -11.14 -10.89
C SER A 117 -1.41 -11.59 -10.88
N VAL A 118 -2.09 -11.47 -9.75
CA VAL A 118 -3.53 -11.77 -9.64
C VAL A 118 -4.37 -10.76 -10.43
N PHE A 119 -4.10 -9.47 -10.32
CA PHE A 119 -4.85 -8.42 -11.00
C PHE A 119 -4.69 -8.44 -12.52
N ILE A 120 -3.51 -8.83 -13.03
CA ILE A 120 -3.31 -9.00 -14.48
C ILE A 120 -4.14 -10.17 -15.02
N ARG A 121 -4.30 -11.25 -14.25
CA ARG A 121 -5.06 -12.44 -14.67
C ARG A 121 -6.57 -12.30 -14.46
N ASP A 122 -6.98 -11.60 -13.42
CA ASP A 122 -8.39 -11.38 -13.06
C ASP A 122 -8.70 -9.88 -13.03
N ILE A 123 -9.07 -9.34 -14.20
CA ILE A 123 -9.36 -7.92 -14.37
C ILE A 123 -10.63 -7.51 -13.59
N ASP A 124 -11.60 -8.40 -13.46
CA ASP A 124 -12.83 -8.11 -12.75
C ASP A 124 -12.58 -8.04 -11.24
N TYR A 125 -11.75 -8.94 -10.70
CA TYR A 125 -11.30 -8.84 -9.32
C TYR A 125 -10.50 -7.56 -9.06
N ALA A 126 -9.62 -7.16 -9.98
CA ALA A 126 -8.88 -5.89 -9.88
C ALA A 126 -9.81 -4.67 -9.84
N ARG A 127 -10.86 -4.65 -10.70
CA ARG A 127 -11.87 -3.58 -10.74
C ARG A 127 -12.69 -3.53 -9.45
N MET A 128 -13.17 -4.67 -8.96
CA MET A 128 -13.92 -4.78 -7.72
C MET A 128 -13.09 -4.30 -6.52
N THR A 129 -11.83 -4.71 -6.43
CA THR A 129 -10.90 -4.29 -5.38
C THR A 129 -10.72 -2.77 -5.42
N ARG A 130 -10.45 -2.21 -6.60
CA ARG A 130 -10.27 -0.76 -6.78
C ARG A 130 -11.53 0.05 -6.42
N ALA A 131 -12.71 -0.47 -6.71
CA ALA A 131 -13.97 0.18 -6.36
C ALA A 131 -14.30 0.11 -4.86
N LYS A 132 -13.84 -0.94 -4.18
CA LYS A 132 -14.13 -1.19 -2.76
C LYS A 132 -13.28 -0.34 -1.82
N TYR A 133 -12.04 -0.06 -2.17
CA TYR A 133 -11.10 0.63 -1.30
C TYR A 133 -10.93 2.09 -1.73
N ALA A 134 -10.86 2.99 -0.74
CA ALA A 134 -10.66 4.42 -0.97
C ALA A 134 -9.41 4.66 -1.82
N SER A 135 -9.45 5.72 -2.63
CA SER A 135 -8.34 6.06 -3.50
C SER A 135 -7.05 6.30 -2.68
N PRO A 136 -5.95 5.62 -2.99
CA PRO A 136 -4.67 5.87 -2.33
C PRO A 136 -4.15 7.30 -2.59
N LEU A 137 -4.81 8.04 -3.47
CA LEU A 137 -4.46 9.42 -3.84
C LEU A 137 -5.12 10.45 -2.93
N GLU A 138 -6.10 10.07 -2.09
CA GLU A 138 -6.88 11.02 -1.29
C GLU A 138 -6.02 11.87 -0.34
N PRO A 139 -5.05 11.32 0.42
CA PRO A 139 -4.18 12.13 1.27
C PRO A 139 -3.39 13.17 0.48
N PHE A 140 -2.86 12.80 -0.67
CA PHE A 140 -2.11 13.70 -1.54
C PHE A 140 -3.00 14.76 -2.21
N MET A 141 -4.23 14.42 -2.57
CA MET A 141 -5.20 15.42 -3.07
C MET A 141 -5.50 16.49 -2.03
N LYS A 142 -5.65 16.12 -0.75
CA LYS A 142 -5.82 17.07 0.36
C LYS A 142 -4.61 18.01 0.47
N TRP A 143 -3.40 17.45 0.37
CA TRP A 143 -2.16 18.24 0.37
C TRP A 143 -2.11 19.21 -0.83
N LEU A 144 -2.46 18.75 -2.04
CA LEU A 144 -2.50 19.59 -3.24
C LEU A 144 -3.49 20.76 -3.10
N MET A 145 -4.67 20.50 -2.52
CA MET A 145 -5.66 21.55 -2.28
C MET A 145 -5.16 22.59 -1.28
N ALA A 146 -4.52 22.18 -0.19
CA ALA A 146 -3.92 23.09 0.78
C ALA A 146 -2.81 23.95 0.15
N ALA A 147 -1.95 23.36 -0.68
CA ALA A 147 -0.91 24.08 -1.42
C ALA A 147 -1.48 25.08 -2.45
N HIS A 148 -2.64 24.73 -3.05
CA HIS A 148 -3.38 25.63 -3.94
C HIS A 148 -4.00 26.80 -3.18
N GLU A 149 -4.66 26.55 -2.05
CA GLU A 149 -5.26 27.57 -1.19
C GLU A 149 -4.20 28.54 -0.63
N ASP A 150 -3.00 28.04 -0.32
CA ASP A 150 -1.83 28.84 0.08
C ASP A 150 -1.15 29.56 -1.11
N ASN A 151 -1.72 29.50 -2.30
CA ASN A 151 -1.23 30.13 -3.53
C ASN A 151 0.20 29.73 -3.95
N ARG A 152 0.70 28.60 -3.50
CA ARG A 152 2.02 28.06 -3.88
C ARG A 152 1.97 27.19 -5.13
N LEU A 153 0.83 26.52 -5.36
CA LEU A 153 0.54 25.75 -6.58
C LEU A 153 -0.76 26.24 -7.24
N HIS A 154 -0.87 26.09 -8.54
CA HIS A 154 -2.09 26.29 -9.31
C HIS A 154 -2.65 24.95 -9.77
N ILE A 155 -3.68 24.45 -9.08
CA ILE A 155 -4.25 23.13 -9.28
C ILE A 155 -5.72 23.26 -9.70
N ASP A 156 -6.00 23.18 -11.00
CA ASP A 156 -7.36 23.21 -11.54
C ASP A 156 -8.10 21.88 -11.36
N ASN A 157 -7.34 20.77 -11.38
CA ASN A 157 -7.89 19.43 -11.29
C ASN A 157 -7.04 18.57 -10.32
N PRO A 158 -7.34 18.59 -9.01
CA PRO A 158 -6.60 17.84 -8.01
C PRO A 158 -6.50 16.33 -8.28
N PRO A 159 -7.58 15.63 -8.70
CA PRO A 159 -7.47 14.21 -9.06
C PRO A 159 -6.50 13.94 -10.21
N LEU A 160 -6.48 14.79 -11.23
CA LEU A 160 -5.55 14.65 -12.35
C LEU A 160 -4.11 14.93 -11.93
N ALA A 161 -3.87 16.00 -11.17
CA ALA A 161 -2.54 16.34 -10.67
C ALA A 161 -1.98 15.25 -9.76
N ALA A 162 -2.80 14.67 -8.86
CA ALA A 162 -2.41 13.55 -8.03
C ALA A 162 -2.05 12.31 -8.87
N ARG A 163 -2.83 11.99 -9.89
CA ARG A 163 -2.52 10.89 -10.82
C ARG A 163 -1.22 11.11 -11.56
N VAL A 164 -0.96 12.33 -12.04
CA VAL A 164 0.31 12.67 -12.73
C VAL A 164 1.48 12.42 -11.79
N PHE A 165 1.45 12.96 -10.57
CA PHE A 165 2.54 12.76 -9.59
C PHE A 165 2.79 11.29 -9.32
N TYR A 166 1.77 10.51 -8.94
CA TYR A 166 1.95 9.10 -8.63
C TYR A 166 2.34 8.27 -9.86
N SER A 167 1.83 8.58 -11.05
CA SER A 167 2.29 7.87 -12.27
C SER A 167 3.78 8.07 -12.54
N MET A 168 4.32 9.26 -12.25
CA MET A 168 5.75 9.54 -12.36
C MET A 168 6.55 8.75 -11.32
N ILE A 169 6.13 8.81 -10.05
CA ILE A 169 6.80 8.12 -8.94
C ILE A 169 6.69 6.59 -9.08
N GLU A 170 5.52 6.06 -9.40
CA GLU A 170 5.34 4.61 -9.62
C GLU A 170 6.16 4.11 -10.81
N GLY A 171 6.26 4.90 -11.88
CA GLY A 171 7.09 4.59 -13.04
C GLY A 171 8.58 4.52 -12.69
N ALA A 172 9.04 5.42 -11.82
CA ALA A 172 10.44 5.47 -11.39
C ALA A 172 10.79 4.44 -10.31
N LEU A 173 9.86 4.11 -9.42
CA LEU A 173 10.11 3.30 -8.24
C LEU A 173 9.42 1.94 -8.30
N THR A 174 8.09 1.91 -8.39
CA THR A 174 7.31 0.69 -8.18
C THR A 174 7.53 -0.32 -9.31
N TRP A 175 7.43 0.12 -10.56
CA TRP A 175 7.63 -0.78 -11.69
C TRP A 175 9.04 -1.37 -11.75
N PRO A 176 10.14 -0.61 -11.63
CA PRO A 176 11.47 -1.20 -11.55
C PRO A 176 11.65 -2.16 -10.37
N ALA A 177 11.11 -1.82 -9.18
CA ALA A 177 11.19 -2.68 -8.00
C ALA A 177 10.52 -4.04 -8.18
N LEU A 178 9.39 -4.09 -8.90
CA LEU A 178 8.68 -5.35 -9.16
C LEU A 178 9.53 -6.35 -9.95
N PHE A 179 10.46 -5.88 -10.78
CA PHE A 179 11.35 -6.71 -11.61
C PHE A 179 12.77 -6.86 -11.04
N GLN A 180 13.07 -6.20 -9.89
CA GLN A 180 14.37 -6.23 -9.23
C GLN A 180 14.21 -6.59 -7.74
N HIS A 181 15.30 -6.72 -7.02
CA HIS A 181 15.29 -6.97 -5.56
C HIS A 181 15.18 -5.69 -4.71
N GLY A 182 14.34 -4.75 -5.14
CA GLY A 182 14.20 -3.42 -4.54
C GLY A 182 14.86 -2.33 -5.38
N ILE A 183 14.87 -1.11 -4.86
CA ILE A 183 15.46 0.06 -5.50
C ILE A 183 16.63 0.56 -4.67
N ASN A 184 17.77 0.79 -5.31
CA ASN A 184 18.89 1.45 -4.66
C ASN A 184 18.56 2.94 -4.47
N THR A 185 18.48 3.36 -3.22
CA THR A 185 18.05 4.72 -2.83
C THR A 185 18.98 5.81 -3.42
N GLU A 186 20.28 5.58 -3.39
CA GLU A 186 21.26 6.55 -3.90
C GLU A 186 21.14 6.73 -5.41
N SER A 187 20.99 5.63 -6.15
CA SER A 187 20.93 5.66 -7.61
C SER A 187 19.60 6.25 -8.14
N VAL A 188 18.51 6.14 -7.39
CA VAL A 188 17.19 6.66 -7.82
C VAL A 188 16.98 8.11 -7.41
N LYS A 189 17.74 8.62 -6.43
CA LYS A 189 17.57 9.97 -5.91
C LYS A 189 17.58 11.06 -7.00
N PRO A 190 18.55 11.12 -7.94
CA PRO A 190 18.55 12.15 -8.99
C PRO A 190 17.30 12.12 -9.87
N LEU A 191 16.75 10.92 -10.15
CA LEU A 191 15.50 10.78 -10.90
C LEU A 191 14.31 11.31 -10.08
N MET A 192 14.24 10.99 -8.79
CA MET A 192 13.19 11.52 -7.91
C MET A 192 13.23 13.05 -7.84
N ASP A 193 14.40 13.64 -7.67
CA ASP A 193 14.59 15.10 -7.62
C ASP A 193 14.11 15.75 -8.93
N GLU A 194 14.40 15.18 -10.10
CA GLU A 194 13.95 15.64 -11.41
C GLU A 194 12.44 15.56 -11.58
N LEU A 195 11.82 14.45 -11.15
CA LEU A 195 10.37 14.26 -11.21
C LEU A 195 9.63 15.27 -10.31
N ILE A 196 10.15 15.52 -9.12
CA ILE A 196 9.60 16.51 -8.17
C ILE A 196 9.71 17.92 -8.77
N LEU A 197 10.88 18.28 -9.32
CA LEU A 197 11.09 19.57 -9.96
C LEU A 197 10.16 19.75 -11.16
N THR A 198 10.01 18.71 -11.99
CA THR A 198 9.09 18.70 -13.13
C THR A 198 7.66 18.95 -12.69
N PHE A 199 7.20 18.28 -11.64
CA PHE A 199 5.85 18.47 -11.08
C PHE A 199 5.65 19.90 -10.55
N ILE A 200 6.59 20.39 -9.76
CA ILE A 200 6.52 21.76 -9.22
C ILE A 200 6.51 22.78 -10.37
N THR A 201 7.40 22.65 -11.34
CA THR A 201 7.47 23.58 -12.49
C THR A 201 6.16 23.62 -13.27
N ARG A 202 5.48 22.46 -13.44
CA ARG A 202 4.18 22.42 -14.13
C ARG A 202 3.05 23.09 -13.36
N TYR A 203 3.08 23.01 -12.05
CA TYR A 203 1.96 23.45 -11.20
C TYR A 203 2.27 24.67 -10.33
N ARG A 204 3.48 25.20 -10.35
CA ARG A 204 3.83 26.43 -9.64
C ARG A 204 2.96 27.56 -10.15
N LYS A 205 2.43 28.38 -9.25
CA LYS A 205 1.77 29.62 -9.63
C LYS A 205 2.81 30.53 -10.28
N VAL A 206 2.53 30.98 -11.49
CA VAL A 206 3.30 32.01 -12.19
C VAL A 206 2.63 33.35 -11.85
N ASP A 207 3.39 34.30 -11.33
CA ASP A 207 2.94 35.65 -11.04
C ASP A 207 2.58 36.39 -12.32
#